data_9af0a4fbbf256383fa45a5489570a059
#
_entry.id   9af0a4fbbf256383fa45a5489570a059
#
_cell.length_a   1.000
_cell.length_b   1.000
_cell.length_c   1.000
_cell.angle_alpha   90.00
_cell.angle_beta   90.00
_cell.angle_gamma   90.00
#
_symmetry.space_group_name_H-M   'P 1'
#
loop_
_entity.id
_entity.type
_entity.pdbx_description
1 polymer ?
#
loop_
_entity_poly.entity_id
_entity_poly.type
_entity_poly.pdbx_seq_one_letter_code
_entity_poly.pdbx_strand_id
1 'polypeptide(L)'
;MDFLSDLVQQALTFMYGVTEMMGVPSYGIAIILMTIIIKIALYPISKKQIESMKAMNKIQPKMKEIQTRYKDDKQRLNLELANLYKTEGVNPLSGCLPLIIQMPIMIGIFYGIRDFQYVGPSNFLWMESISNPDPWYILPVLSALTTFIQSKQTMPEGGGAQ
;
A
#
# COMPACT_ATOMS: atom_id res chain seq x y z
N MET A 1 -1.05 -18.62 8.73
CA MET A 1 -1.26 -17.16 8.86
C MET A 1 -0.62 -16.64 10.14
N ASP A 2 -0.49 -17.50 11.12
CA ASP A 2 0.01 -17.18 12.46
C ASP A 2 1.45 -16.62 12.45
N PHE A 3 2.31 -17.13 11.57
CA PHE A 3 3.71 -16.67 11.46
C PHE A 3 3.85 -15.17 11.16
N LEU A 4 3.02 -14.61 10.26
CA LEU A 4 3.09 -13.19 9.93
C LEU A 4 2.52 -12.31 11.04
N SER A 5 1.43 -12.73 11.67
CA SER A 5 0.88 -12.03 12.83
C SER A 5 1.83 -12.04 14.02
N ASP A 6 2.45 -13.18 14.30
CA ASP A 6 3.45 -13.32 15.37
C ASP A 6 4.67 -12.43 15.13
N LEU A 7 5.15 -12.39 13.88
CA LEU A 7 6.26 -11.50 13.49
C LEU A 7 5.93 -10.04 13.75
N VAL A 8 4.71 -9.61 13.37
CA VAL A 8 4.23 -8.24 13.60
C VAL A 8 4.11 -7.94 15.10
N GLN A 9 3.59 -8.89 15.88
CA GLN A 9 3.45 -8.73 17.34
C GLN A 9 4.81 -8.63 18.04
N GLN A 10 5.78 -9.47 17.65
CA GLN A 10 7.14 -9.39 18.17
C GLN A 10 7.81 -8.06 17.80
N ALA A 11 7.66 -7.62 16.54
CA ALA A 11 8.19 -6.34 16.09
C ALA A 11 7.54 -5.16 16.86
N LEU A 12 6.23 -5.22 17.10
CA LEU A 12 5.52 -4.19 17.85
C LEU A 12 5.97 -4.16 19.32
N THR A 13 6.12 -5.31 19.96
CA THR A 13 6.64 -5.42 21.34
C THR A 13 8.05 -4.86 21.44
N PHE A 14 8.92 -5.19 20.48
CA PHE A 14 10.27 -4.68 20.42
C PHE A 14 10.28 -3.14 20.26
N MET A 15 9.47 -2.62 19.34
CA MET A 15 9.37 -1.16 19.13
C MET A 15 8.78 -0.45 20.33
N TYR A 16 7.83 -1.05 21.05
CA TYR A 16 7.33 -0.50 22.30
C TYR A 16 8.44 -0.40 23.34
N GLY A 17 9.26 -1.43 23.51
CA GLY A 17 10.44 -1.38 24.38
C GLY A 17 11.41 -0.24 24.01
N VAL A 18 11.60 0.04 22.72
CA VAL A 18 12.40 1.19 22.27
C VAL A 18 11.77 2.51 22.71
N THR A 19 10.45 2.67 22.56
CA THR A 19 9.76 3.90 22.99
C THR A 19 9.80 4.08 24.51
N GLU A 20 9.75 3.00 25.27
CA GLU A 20 9.92 3.00 26.72
C GLU A 20 11.32 3.47 27.13
N MET A 21 12.37 2.97 26.47
CA MET A 21 13.75 3.42 26.68
C MET A 21 13.95 4.91 26.33
N MET A 22 13.18 5.43 25.37
CA MET A 22 13.18 6.86 25.02
C MET A 22 12.40 7.74 26.01
N GLY A 23 11.77 7.14 27.03
CA GLY A 23 10.99 7.85 28.04
C GLY A 23 9.57 8.25 27.62
N VAL A 24 9.09 7.74 26.48
CA VAL A 24 7.73 8.00 25.97
C VAL A 24 7.07 6.67 25.61
N PRO A 25 6.63 5.88 26.61
CA PRO A 25 5.98 4.60 26.35
C PRO A 25 4.65 4.81 25.61
N SER A 26 4.62 4.50 24.31
CA SER A 26 3.43 4.69 23.49
C SER A 26 3.39 3.67 22.35
N TYR A 27 2.34 2.88 22.31
CA TYR A 27 2.09 1.96 21.20
C TYR A 27 1.85 2.68 19.87
N GLY A 28 1.26 3.87 19.89
CA GLY A 28 1.08 4.67 18.67
C GLY A 28 2.41 5.06 18.04
N ILE A 29 3.38 5.51 18.86
CA ILE A 29 4.74 5.80 18.39
C ILE A 29 5.44 4.52 17.92
N ALA A 30 5.27 3.41 18.64
CA ALA A 30 5.82 2.12 18.25
C ALA A 30 5.33 1.67 16.86
N ILE A 31 4.02 1.82 16.57
CA ILE A 31 3.42 1.52 15.26
C ILE A 31 4.00 2.42 14.17
N ILE A 32 4.17 3.72 14.45
CA ILE A 32 4.77 4.66 13.49
C ILE A 32 6.21 4.26 13.18
N LEU A 33 7.03 3.99 14.19
CA LEU A 33 8.43 3.56 14.01
C LEU A 33 8.52 2.25 13.23
N MET A 34 7.71 1.26 13.58
CA MET A 34 7.62 0.00 12.86
C MET A 34 7.26 0.23 11.38
N THR A 35 6.28 1.10 11.12
CA THR A 35 5.85 1.44 9.76
C THR A 35 6.98 2.08 8.95
N ILE A 36 7.74 3.00 9.57
CA ILE A 36 8.88 3.65 8.92
C ILE A 36 9.96 2.62 8.56
N ILE A 37 10.29 1.72 9.47
CA ILE A 37 11.28 0.66 9.24
C ILE A 37 10.85 -0.25 8.10
N ILE A 38 9.59 -0.71 8.10
CA ILE A 38 9.04 -1.53 7.02
C ILE A 38 9.11 -0.77 5.69
N LYS A 39 8.75 0.51 5.66
CA LYS A 39 8.81 1.34 4.45
C LYS A 39 10.23 1.51 3.93
N ILE A 40 11.20 1.70 4.81
CA ILE A 40 12.63 1.78 4.42
C ILE A 40 13.10 0.44 3.84
N ALA A 41 12.78 -0.66 4.50
CA ALA A 41 13.16 -2.01 4.03
C ALA A 41 12.53 -2.35 2.68
N LEU A 42 11.28 -1.95 2.45
CA LEU A 42 10.56 -2.19 1.20
C LEU A 42 10.83 -1.11 0.13
N TYR A 43 11.60 -0.07 0.45
CA TYR A 43 11.85 1.04 -0.48
C TYR A 43 12.41 0.60 -1.85
N PRO A 44 13.44 -0.27 -1.96
CA PRO A 44 13.96 -0.69 -3.25
C PRO A 44 12.93 -1.43 -4.11
N ILE A 45 12.06 -2.22 -3.47
CA ILE A 45 10.96 -2.94 -4.14
C ILE A 45 9.90 -1.93 -4.60
N SER A 46 9.50 -1.02 -3.72
CA SER A 46 8.51 0.01 -4.03
C SER A 46 8.96 0.94 -5.17
N LYS A 47 10.26 1.29 -5.22
CA LYS A 47 10.83 2.09 -6.32
C LYS A 47 10.64 1.39 -7.66
N LYS A 48 11.01 0.11 -7.77
CA LYS A 48 10.82 -0.68 -9.00
C LYS A 48 9.34 -0.79 -9.40
N GLN A 49 8.44 -0.94 -8.43
CA GLN A 49 6.99 -0.96 -8.68
C GLN A 49 6.50 0.36 -9.28
N ILE A 50 6.92 1.50 -8.70
CA ILE A 50 6.54 2.84 -9.19
C ILE A 50 7.08 3.08 -10.61
N GLU A 51 8.31 2.68 -10.91
CA GLU A 51 8.89 2.77 -12.24
C GLU A 51 8.11 1.95 -13.26
N SER A 52 7.72 0.72 -12.91
CA SER A 52 6.88 -0.14 -13.76
C SER A 52 5.49 0.44 -13.98
N MET A 53 4.86 1.02 -12.95
CA MET A 53 3.58 1.70 -13.09
C MET A 53 3.68 2.93 -14.00
N LYS A 54 4.74 3.73 -13.88
CA LYS A 54 4.99 4.88 -14.76
C LYS A 54 5.16 4.45 -16.22
N ALA A 55 5.88 3.36 -16.47
CA ALA A 55 6.03 2.80 -17.81
C ALA A 55 4.68 2.36 -18.39
N MET A 56 3.84 1.69 -17.58
CA MET A 56 2.50 1.29 -17.96
C MET A 56 1.60 2.50 -18.29
N ASN A 57 1.67 3.55 -17.46
CA ASN A 57 0.92 4.77 -17.68
C ASN A 57 1.29 5.48 -18.99
N LYS A 58 2.57 5.44 -19.39
CA LYS A 58 3.02 6.04 -20.67
C LYS A 58 2.42 5.36 -21.91
N ILE A 59 2.19 4.06 -21.85
CA ILE A 59 1.62 3.31 -22.99
C ILE A 59 0.09 3.30 -23.00
N GLN A 60 -0.55 3.80 -21.94
CA GLN A 60 -2.01 3.81 -21.81
C GLN A 60 -2.74 4.49 -22.98
N PRO A 61 -2.30 5.65 -23.52
CA PRO A 61 -2.94 6.23 -24.69
C PRO A 61 -2.89 5.32 -25.93
N LYS A 62 -1.74 4.64 -26.16
CA LYS A 62 -1.60 3.66 -27.25
C LYS A 62 -2.51 2.46 -27.04
N MET A 63 -2.66 2.00 -25.80
CA MET A 63 -3.59 0.91 -25.46
C MET A 63 -5.04 1.29 -25.78
N LYS A 64 -5.47 2.50 -25.42
CA LYS A 64 -6.82 3.00 -25.74
C LYS A 64 -7.06 3.08 -27.25
N GLU A 65 -6.08 3.54 -28.02
CA GLU A 65 -6.15 3.58 -29.48
C GLU A 65 -6.36 2.18 -30.07
N ILE A 66 -5.57 1.19 -29.63
CA ILE A 66 -5.69 -0.21 -30.07
C ILE A 66 -7.06 -0.77 -29.67
N GLN A 67 -7.51 -0.52 -28.42
CA GLN A 67 -8.82 -0.97 -27.94
C GLN A 67 -9.98 -0.38 -28.78
N THR A 68 -9.87 0.87 -29.17
CA THR A 68 -10.89 1.52 -30.00
C THR A 68 -10.87 0.99 -31.43
N ARG A 69 -9.67 0.77 -32.00
CA ARG A 69 -9.48 0.30 -33.38
C ARG A 69 -9.94 -1.14 -33.59
N TYR A 70 -9.71 -2.00 -32.61
CA TYR A 70 -10.01 -3.45 -32.71
C TYR A 70 -11.15 -3.88 -31.78
N LYS A 71 -12.09 -2.97 -31.49
CA LYS A 71 -13.21 -3.20 -30.57
C LYS A 71 -14.03 -4.45 -30.89
N ASP A 72 -14.22 -4.73 -32.20
CA ASP A 72 -15.06 -5.82 -32.69
C ASP A 72 -14.29 -7.12 -32.96
N ASP A 73 -12.93 -7.06 -32.90
CA ASP A 73 -12.05 -8.22 -33.11
C ASP A 73 -11.19 -8.49 -31.90
N LYS A 74 -11.70 -9.29 -30.96
CA LYS A 74 -11.02 -9.63 -29.71
C LYS A 74 -9.70 -10.38 -29.92
N GLN A 75 -9.57 -11.17 -30.97
CA GLN A 75 -8.33 -11.91 -31.24
C GLN A 75 -7.23 -10.95 -31.65
N ARG A 76 -7.52 -10.07 -32.60
CA ARG A 76 -6.61 -9.03 -33.05
C ARG A 76 -6.26 -8.04 -31.93
N LEU A 77 -7.25 -7.65 -31.15
CA LEU A 77 -7.04 -6.79 -29.99
C LEU A 77 -5.98 -7.35 -29.02
N ASN A 78 -6.13 -8.62 -28.65
CA ASN A 78 -5.19 -9.27 -27.72
C ASN A 78 -3.79 -9.40 -28.33
N LEU A 79 -3.70 -9.67 -29.62
CA LEU A 79 -2.44 -9.80 -30.36
C LEU A 79 -1.71 -8.45 -30.43
N GLU A 80 -2.41 -7.37 -30.76
CA GLU A 80 -1.84 -6.02 -30.85
C GLU A 80 -1.45 -5.48 -29.47
N LEU A 81 -2.23 -5.74 -28.43
CA LEU A 81 -1.87 -5.40 -27.06
C LEU A 81 -0.61 -6.16 -26.60
N ALA A 82 -0.52 -7.46 -26.91
CA ALA A 82 0.66 -8.27 -26.59
C ALA A 82 1.91 -7.76 -27.33
N ASN A 83 1.76 -7.37 -28.60
CA ASN A 83 2.83 -6.77 -29.39
C ASN A 83 3.27 -5.42 -28.80
N LEU A 84 2.31 -4.56 -28.41
CA LEU A 84 2.60 -3.28 -27.76
C LEU A 84 3.43 -3.49 -26.48
N TYR A 85 3.02 -4.41 -25.61
CA TYR A 85 3.75 -4.71 -24.38
C TYR A 85 5.19 -5.20 -24.66
N LYS A 86 5.35 -6.07 -25.66
CA LYS A 86 6.68 -6.57 -26.06
C LYS A 86 7.56 -5.46 -26.65
N THR A 87 7.01 -4.62 -27.51
CA THR A 87 7.75 -3.55 -28.17
C THR A 87 8.18 -2.46 -27.19
N GLU A 88 7.31 -2.10 -26.24
CA GLU A 88 7.60 -1.09 -25.23
C GLU A 88 8.35 -1.68 -24.01
N GLY A 89 8.57 -3.01 -23.96
CA GLY A 89 9.28 -3.68 -22.88
C GLY A 89 8.54 -3.61 -21.53
N VAL A 90 7.22 -3.48 -21.55
CA VAL A 90 6.39 -3.30 -20.35
C VAL A 90 5.65 -4.59 -20.02
N ASN A 91 5.75 -5.02 -18.76
CA ASN A 91 5.03 -6.19 -18.30
C ASN A 91 3.66 -5.79 -17.74
N PRO A 92 2.53 -6.27 -18.31
CA PRO A 92 1.18 -5.94 -17.82
C PRO A 92 0.94 -6.38 -16.38
N LEU A 93 1.62 -7.44 -15.91
CA LEU A 93 1.53 -7.90 -14.51
C LEU A 93 2.20 -6.95 -13.51
N SER A 94 3.03 -6.03 -13.98
CA SER A 94 3.69 -5.07 -13.09
C SER A 94 2.70 -4.10 -12.41
N GLY A 95 1.54 -3.88 -13.02
CA GLY A 95 0.47 -3.04 -12.44
C GLY A 95 -0.24 -3.68 -11.24
N CYS A 96 -0.36 -5.01 -11.21
CA CYS A 96 -0.99 -5.74 -10.09
C CYS A 96 0.03 -6.28 -9.07
N LEU A 97 1.32 -6.23 -9.37
CA LEU A 97 2.38 -6.70 -8.48
C LEU A 97 2.34 -6.06 -7.08
N PRO A 98 2.10 -4.73 -6.93
CA PRO A 98 1.94 -4.10 -5.63
C PRO A 98 0.83 -4.75 -4.80
N LEU A 99 -0.29 -5.06 -5.41
CA LEU A 99 -1.44 -5.68 -4.73
C LEU A 99 -1.09 -7.09 -4.23
N ILE A 100 -0.43 -7.89 -5.05
CA ILE A 100 -0.04 -9.27 -4.69
C ILE A 100 0.94 -9.29 -3.52
N ILE A 101 1.92 -8.38 -3.50
CA ILE A 101 2.89 -8.27 -2.41
C ILE A 101 2.24 -7.66 -1.17
N GLN A 102 1.37 -6.68 -1.35
CA GLN A 102 0.74 -5.95 -0.25
C GLN A 102 -0.29 -6.78 0.51
N MET A 103 -1.03 -7.69 -0.17
CA MET A 103 -2.10 -8.47 0.46
C MET A 103 -1.61 -9.31 1.66
N PRO A 104 -0.56 -10.14 1.55
CA PRO A 104 -0.05 -10.88 2.72
C PRO A 104 0.42 -9.96 3.86
N ILE A 105 1.06 -8.85 3.51
CA ILE A 105 1.56 -7.87 4.49
C ILE A 105 0.38 -7.21 5.22
N MET A 106 -0.65 -6.78 4.48
CA MET A 106 -1.86 -6.19 5.05
C MET A 106 -2.57 -7.14 5.99
N ILE A 107 -2.71 -8.40 5.59
CA ILE A 107 -3.34 -9.44 6.40
C ILE A 107 -2.54 -9.66 7.70
N GLY A 108 -1.22 -9.80 7.60
CA GLY A 108 -0.34 -9.97 8.75
C GLY A 108 -0.40 -8.79 9.72
N ILE A 109 -0.37 -7.56 9.22
CA ILE A 109 -0.49 -6.34 10.04
C ILE A 109 -1.88 -6.26 10.68
N PHE A 110 -2.94 -6.54 9.91
CA PHE A 110 -4.31 -6.46 10.40
C PHE A 110 -4.55 -7.40 11.58
N TYR A 111 -4.21 -8.68 11.43
CA TYR A 111 -4.37 -9.64 12.52
C TYR A 111 -3.35 -9.42 13.64
N GLY A 112 -2.13 -9.04 13.31
CA GLY A 112 -1.09 -8.76 14.29
C GLY A 112 -1.46 -7.61 15.24
N ILE A 113 -2.07 -6.54 14.73
CA ILE A 113 -2.50 -5.40 15.55
C ILE A 113 -3.84 -5.66 16.23
N ARG A 114 -4.79 -6.29 15.52
CA ARG A 114 -6.13 -6.56 16.05
C ARG A 114 -6.11 -7.49 17.26
N ASP A 115 -5.32 -8.55 17.17
CA ASP A 115 -5.27 -9.60 18.20
C ASP A 115 -4.16 -9.33 19.23
N PHE A 116 -3.49 -8.17 19.13
CA PHE A 116 -2.43 -7.79 20.06
C PHE A 116 -3.00 -7.39 21.42
N GLN A 117 -2.46 -8.00 22.47
CA GLN A 117 -2.80 -7.62 23.85
C GLN A 117 -1.92 -6.46 24.30
N TYR A 118 -2.48 -5.28 24.31
CA TYR A 118 -1.79 -4.08 24.78
C TYR A 118 -1.60 -4.12 26.30
N VAL A 119 -0.35 -4.28 26.73
CA VAL A 119 0.01 -4.30 28.16
C VAL A 119 0.54 -2.91 28.53
N GLY A 120 -0.24 -2.14 29.29
CA GLY A 120 0.13 -0.78 29.71
C GLY A 120 -0.69 0.32 29.00
N PRO A 121 -0.23 1.59 29.05
CA PRO A 121 -0.95 2.72 28.51
C PRO A 121 -1.06 2.61 26.98
N SER A 122 -2.28 2.40 26.50
CA SER A 122 -2.61 2.29 25.07
C SER A 122 -3.18 3.59 24.50
N ASN A 123 -3.10 4.69 25.25
CA ASN A 123 -3.54 6.00 24.81
C ASN A 123 -2.60 6.57 23.75
N PHE A 124 -3.17 7.26 22.77
CA PHE A 124 -2.41 7.93 21.73
C PHE A 124 -3.11 9.21 21.29
N LEU A 125 -2.40 10.34 21.39
CA LEU A 125 -2.93 11.69 21.11
C LEU A 125 -4.25 11.95 21.86
N TRP A 126 -5.37 11.99 21.12
CA TRP A 126 -6.72 12.22 21.67
C TRP A 126 -7.49 10.92 21.95
N MET A 127 -6.93 9.76 21.63
CA MET A 127 -7.58 8.47 21.86
C MET A 127 -7.19 7.91 23.21
N GLU A 128 -8.17 7.48 23.98
CA GLU A 128 -7.96 6.81 25.27
C GLU A 128 -7.37 5.40 25.09
N SER A 129 -7.67 4.76 23.99
CA SER A 129 -7.11 3.47 23.61
C SER A 129 -7.02 3.32 22.08
N ILE A 130 -5.89 2.81 21.61
CA ILE A 130 -5.69 2.48 20.19
C ILE A 130 -6.62 1.36 19.71
N SER A 131 -7.09 0.52 20.64
CA SER A 131 -8.04 -0.56 20.33
C SER A 131 -9.46 -0.07 20.04
N ASN A 132 -9.78 1.16 20.43
CA ASN A 132 -11.11 1.76 20.24
C ASN A 132 -11.16 2.55 18.91
N PRO A 133 -12.34 2.66 18.30
CA PRO A 133 -12.53 3.56 17.16
C PRO A 133 -12.18 5.01 17.52
N ASP A 134 -11.63 5.75 16.55
CA ASP A 134 -11.34 7.17 16.73
C ASP A 134 -12.63 7.97 16.98
N PRO A 135 -12.81 8.57 18.19
CA PRO A 135 -14.04 9.26 18.55
C PRO A 135 -14.33 10.50 17.71
N TRP A 136 -13.31 11.09 17.11
CA TRP A 136 -13.40 12.30 16.31
C TRP A 136 -13.32 12.05 14.80
N TYR A 137 -13.13 10.78 14.37
CA TYR A 137 -12.94 10.41 12.98
C TYR A 137 -11.81 11.15 12.24
N ILE A 138 -10.86 11.71 12.98
CA ILE A 138 -9.74 12.48 12.44
C ILE A 138 -8.80 11.54 11.63
N LEU A 139 -8.45 10.38 12.18
CA LEU A 139 -7.58 9.41 11.51
C LEU A 139 -8.18 8.86 10.20
N PRO A 140 -9.47 8.44 10.16
CA PRO A 140 -10.12 8.08 8.89
C PRO A 140 -10.11 9.20 7.85
N VAL A 141 -10.41 10.43 8.24
CA VAL A 141 -10.40 11.58 7.32
C VAL A 141 -8.98 11.85 6.80
N LEU A 142 -7.98 11.82 7.69
CA LEU A 142 -6.58 12.01 7.32
C LEU A 142 -6.11 10.90 6.37
N SER A 143 -6.50 9.66 6.63
CA SER A 143 -6.21 8.51 5.77
C SER A 143 -6.85 8.66 4.39
N ALA A 144 -8.11 9.09 4.32
CA ALA A 144 -8.80 9.36 3.06
C ALA A 144 -8.10 10.46 2.27
N LEU A 145 -7.71 11.56 2.93
CA LEU A 145 -7.03 12.69 2.31
C LEU A 145 -5.65 12.30 1.76
N THR A 146 -4.85 11.58 2.55
CA THR A 146 -3.53 11.11 2.11
C THR A 146 -3.63 10.11 0.97
N THR A 147 -4.62 9.20 1.01
CA THR A 147 -4.89 8.26 -0.07
C THR A 147 -5.33 8.99 -1.34
N PHE A 148 -6.17 10.03 -1.22
CA PHE A 148 -6.59 10.85 -2.36
C PHE A 148 -5.40 11.55 -3.01
N ILE A 149 -4.51 12.18 -2.22
CA ILE A 149 -3.31 12.84 -2.72
C ILE A 149 -2.38 11.83 -3.42
N GLN A 150 -2.17 10.67 -2.81
CA GLN A 150 -1.35 9.61 -3.39
C GLN A 150 -1.94 9.08 -4.71
N SER A 151 -3.25 8.87 -4.75
CA SER A 151 -3.98 8.44 -5.94
C SER A 151 -3.81 9.45 -7.09
N LYS A 152 -3.94 10.74 -6.78
CA LYS A 152 -3.77 11.81 -7.78
C LYS A 152 -2.35 11.86 -8.37
N GLN A 153 -1.33 11.53 -7.56
CA GLN A 153 0.07 11.48 -8.03
C GLN A 153 0.37 10.22 -8.89
N THR A 154 -0.39 9.16 -8.69
CA THR A 154 -0.18 7.87 -9.38
C THR A 154 -1.09 7.70 -10.60
N MET A 155 -2.19 8.44 -10.69
CA MET A 155 -3.08 8.40 -11.86
C MET A 155 -2.44 9.11 -13.06
N PRO A 156 -2.51 8.53 -14.27
CA PRO A 156 -2.07 9.20 -15.48
C PRO A 156 -2.96 10.41 -15.77
N GLU A 157 -2.35 11.50 -16.23
CA GLU A 157 -3.07 12.64 -16.78
C GLU A 157 -3.89 12.16 -17.99
N GLY A 158 -5.22 12.07 -17.84
CA GLY A 158 -6.14 11.59 -18.87
C GLY A 158 -7.06 10.43 -18.47
N GLY A 159 -6.94 9.92 -17.24
CA GLY A 159 -7.84 8.92 -16.66
C GLY A 159 -9.00 9.51 -15.88
N GLY A 160 -9.51 10.67 -16.29
CA GLY A 160 -10.74 11.22 -15.74
C GLY A 160 -11.93 10.29 -16.03
N ALA A 161 -12.69 10.03 -14.99
CA ALA A 161 -13.90 9.20 -15.01
C ALA A 161 -14.79 9.49 -16.25
N GLN A 162 -15.07 8.43 -16.99
CA GLN A 162 -16.29 8.31 -17.77
C GLN A 162 -17.17 7.27 -17.07
#